data_024173d15b58d21ef6064933173c76ca
#
_entry.id   024173d15b58d21ef6064933173c76ca
#
_cell.length_a   1.000
_cell.length_b   1.000
_cell.length_c   1.000
_cell.angle_alpha   90.00
_cell.angle_beta   90.00
_cell.angle_gamma   90.00
#
_symmetry.space_group_name_H-M   'P 1'
#
loop_
_entity.id
_entity.type
_entity.pdbx_description
1 polymer ?
#
loop_
_entity_poly.entity_id
_entity_poly.type
_entity_poly.pdbx_seq_one_letter_code
_entity_poly.pdbx_strand_id
1 'polypeptide(L)'
;MFDKILIANRGEIAVRIIRACREMGIKTVAVYSEADRDSLHTLLADEAICIGPAASSQSYLNMERILAATVAMKAEAIHPALVSFPRMRGLQNYARNAILRSSD
;
A
#
# COMPACT_ATOMS: atom_id res chain seq x y z
N MET A 1 14.19 -7.78 -7.80
CA MET A 1 12.83 -7.33 -8.11
C MET A 1 11.91 -7.69 -6.95
N PHE A 2 10.89 -6.87 -6.70
CA PHE A 2 9.94 -7.14 -5.63
C PHE A 2 8.95 -8.23 -6.02
N ASP A 3 8.56 -9.06 -5.08
CA ASP A 3 7.52 -10.05 -5.30
C ASP A 3 6.13 -9.47 -5.04
N LYS A 4 6.01 -8.54 -4.09
CA LYS A 4 4.73 -7.96 -3.70
C LYS A 4 4.91 -6.49 -3.32
N ILE A 5 4.06 -5.62 -3.89
CA ILE A 5 4.07 -4.18 -3.62
C ILE A 5 2.70 -3.75 -3.13
N LEU A 6 2.67 -2.94 -2.09
CA LEU A 6 1.44 -2.31 -1.61
C LEU A 6 1.23 -1.01 -2.37
N ILE A 7 0.02 -0.82 -2.90
CA ILE A 7 -0.36 0.35 -3.69
C ILE A 7 -1.22 1.25 -2.81
N ALA A 8 -0.66 2.38 -2.40
CA ALA A 8 -1.37 3.34 -1.57
C ALA A 8 -2.13 4.39 -2.38
N ASN A 9 -2.00 4.38 -3.69
CA ASN A 9 -2.75 5.25 -4.58
C ASN A 9 -4.19 4.79 -4.71
N ARG A 10 -5.06 5.70 -5.14
CA ARG A 10 -6.48 5.42 -5.37
C ARG A 10 -6.84 5.65 -6.84
N GLY A 11 -8.01 5.15 -7.21
CA GLY A 11 -8.62 5.46 -8.49
C GLY A 11 -7.81 4.98 -9.68
N GLU A 12 -7.81 5.79 -10.73
CA GLU A 12 -7.19 5.42 -12.00
C GLU A 12 -5.68 5.24 -11.88
N ILE A 13 -5.04 6.03 -11.05
CA ILE A 13 -3.59 5.90 -10.84
C ILE A 13 -3.27 4.52 -10.26
N ALA A 14 -4.03 4.10 -9.26
CA ALA A 14 -3.86 2.78 -8.67
C ALA A 14 -4.07 1.68 -9.70
N VAL A 15 -5.11 1.81 -10.54
CA VAL A 15 -5.39 0.84 -11.61
C VAL A 15 -4.21 0.71 -12.57
N ARG A 16 -3.63 1.83 -12.99
CA ARG A 16 -2.49 1.81 -13.91
C ARG A 16 -1.28 1.11 -13.30
N ILE A 17 -1.00 1.40 -12.03
CA ILE A 17 0.14 0.79 -11.34
C ILE A 17 -0.08 -0.71 -11.18
N ILE A 18 -1.27 -1.13 -10.82
CA ILE A 18 -1.61 -2.54 -10.66
C ILE A 18 -1.42 -3.29 -11.97
N ARG A 19 -1.89 -2.71 -13.08
CA ARG A 19 -1.72 -3.33 -14.39
C ARG A 19 -0.26 -3.44 -14.78
N ALA A 20 0.53 -2.39 -14.54
CA ALA A 20 1.96 -2.42 -14.83
C ALA A 20 2.67 -3.49 -14.01
N CYS A 21 2.35 -3.60 -12.72
CA CYS A 21 2.92 -4.62 -11.86
C CYS A 21 2.56 -6.03 -12.36
N ARG A 22 1.33 -6.21 -12.79
CA ARG A 22 0.89 -7.50 -13.31
C ARG A 22 1.69 -7.91 -14.54
N GLU A 23 1.95 -6.96 -15.45
CA GLU A 23 2.76 -7.21 -16.62
C GLU A 23 4.20 -7.61 -16.26
N MET A 24 4.69 -7.10 -15.14
CA MET A 24 6.04 -7.40 -14.65
C MET A 24 6.09 -8.65 -13.76
N GLY A 25 4.96 -9.29 -13.53
CA GLY A 25 4.90 -10.46 -12.65
C GLY A 25 4.99 -10.12 -11.17
N ILE A 26 4.67 -8.89 -10.78
CA ILE A 26 4.70 -8.44 -9.39
C ILE A 26 3.29 -8.48 -8.83
N LYS A 27 3.10 -9.10 -7.67
CA LYS A 27 1.81 -9.10 -6.97
C LYS A 27 1.56 -7.75 -6.33
N THR A 28 0.29 -7.37 -6.27
CA THR A 28 -0.11 -6.08 -5.69
C THR A 28 -1.09 -6.27 -4.54
N VAL A 29 -0.96 -5.40 -3.56
CA VAL A 29 -1.92 -5.26 -2.46
C VAL A 29 -2.53 -3.87 -2.57
N ALA A 30 -3.83 -3.79 -2.80
CA ALA A 30 -4.53 -2.52 -2.81
C ALA A 30 -5.00 -2.19 -1.40
N VAL A 31 -4.86 -0.94 -0.99
CA VAL A 31 -5.47 -0.47 0.24
C VAL A 31 -6.75 0.31 -0.10
N TYR A 32 -7.73 0.26 0.76
CA TYR A 32 -8.98 0.97 0.54
C TYR A 32 -9.57 1.43 1.86
N SER A 33 -10.28 2.58 1.80
CA SER A 33 -11.12 2.99 2.90
C SER A 33 -12.46 2.29 2.80
N GLU A 34 -13.26 2.36 3.85
CA GLU A 34 -14.58 1.74 3.85
C GLU A 34 -15.46 2.21 2.69
N ALA A 35 -15.30 3.47 2.26
CA ALA A 35 -16.06 4.03 1.14
C ALA A 35 -15.64 3.45 -0.21
N ASP A 36 -14.42 2.97 -0.33
CA ASP A 36 -13.85 2.53 -1.60
C ASP A 36 -13.81 1.00 -1.75
N ARG A 37 -14.54 0.29 -0.91
CA ARG A 37 -14.49 -1.19 -0.88
C ARG A 37 -14.70 -1.84 -2.23
N ASP A 38 -15.60 -1.31 -3.04
CA ASP A 38 -15.94 -1.88 -4.33
C ASP A 38 -15.26 -1.17 -5.50
N SER A 39 -14.24 -0.36 -5.23
CA SER A 39 -13.53 0.36 -6.28
C SER A 39 -12.76 -0.60 -7.19
N LEU A 40 -12.59 -0.19 -8.45
CA LEU A 40 -11.95 -1.02 -9.45
C LEU A 40 -10.54 -1.46 -9.03
N HIS A 41 -9.77 -0.57 -8.43
CA HIS A 41 -8.41 -0.93 -8.02
C HIS A 41 -8.38 -2.05 -6.97
N THR A 42 -9.38 -2.14 -6.10
CA THR A 42 -9.46 -3.23 -5.12
C THR A 42 -9.77 -4.56 -5.80
N LEU A 43 -10.57 -4.52 -6.86
CA LEU A 43 -10.95 -5.74 -7.59
C LEU A 43 -9.83 -6.25 -8.49
N LEU A 44 -8.99 -5.37 -9.00
CA LEU A 44 -7.91 -5.74 -9.92
C LEU A 44 -6.63 -6.18 -9.21
N ALA A 45 -6.40 -5.74 -7.99
CA ALA A 45 -5.21 -6.14 -7.23
C ALA A 45 -5.29 -7.61 -6.84
N ASP A 46 -4.14 -8.23 -6.61
CA ASP A 46 -4.09 -9.62 -6.17
C ASP A 46 -4.65 -9.77 -4.76
N GLU A 47 -4.41 -8.79 -3.91
CA GLU A 47 -4.93 -8.76 -2.55
C GLU A 47 -5.41 -7.34 -2.24
N ALA A 48 -6.28 -7.20 -1.25
CA ALA A 48 -6.79 -5.90 -0.83
C ALA A 48 -7.04 -5.90 0.67
N ILE A 49 -6.81 -4.75 1.30
CA ILE A 49 -7.01 -4.61 2.74
C ILE A 49 -7.62 -3.24 3.06
N CYS A 50 -8.62 -3.25 3.95
CA CYS A 50 -9.23 -2.02 4.42
C CYS A 50 -8.32 -1.35 5.45
N ILE A 51 -8.06 -0.05 5.25
CA ILE A 51 -7.15 0.70 6.13
C ILE A 51 -7.86 1.74 7.01
N GLY A 52 -9.17 1.79 6.98
CA GLY A 52 -9.92 2.63 7.89
C GLY A 52 -11.14 3.30 7.29
N PRO A 53 -11.68 4.30 7.99
CA PRO A 53 -12.90 5.00 7.58
C PRO A 53 -12.72 5.81 6.29
N ALA A 54 -13.83 6.33 5.78
CA ALA A 54 -13.86 7.08 4.51
C ALA A 54 -12.96 8.31 4.50
N ALA A 55 -12.75 8.96 5.66
CA ALA A 55 -11.91 10.15 5.72
C ALA A 55 -10.45 9.82 5.38
N SER A 56 -9.88 10.51 4.40
CA SER A 56 -8.50 10.26 3.96
C SER A 56 -7.48 10.41 5.07
N SER A 57 -7.68 11.35 5.99
CA SER A 57 -6.78 11.55 7.13
C SER A 57 -6.72 10.34 8.06
N GLN A 58 -7.76 9.50 8.04
CA GLN A 58 -7.85 8.31 8.89
C GLN A 58 -7.58 7.02 8.11
N SER A 59 -7.24 7.12 6.84
CA SER A 59 -6.98 5.97 6.00
C SER A 59 -5.76 6.22 5.10
N TYR A 60 -5.96 6.78 3.92
CA TYR A 60 -4.89 6.92 2.93
C TYR A 60 -3.73 7.83 3.36
N LEU A 61 -4.01 8.85 4.17
CA LEU A 61 -2.98 9.76 4.66
C LEU A 61 -2.46 9.34 6.04
N ASN A 62 -2.97 8.28 6.59
CA ASN A 62 -2.51 7.76 7.88
C ASN A 62 -1.36 6.79 7.64
N MET A 63 -0.15 7.28 7.83
CA MET A 63 1.06 6.51 7.56
C MET A 63 1.14 5.24 8.42
N GLU A 64 0.71 5.30 9.66
CA GLU A 64 0.74 4.13 10.54
C GLU A 64 -0.13 3.00 10.03
N ARG A 65 -1.32 3.34 9.52
CA ARG A 65 -2.23 2.34 8.97
C ARG A 65 -1.68 1.72 7.69
N ILE A 66 -1.07 2.53 6.84
CA ILE A 66 -0.45 2.05 5.61
C ILE A 66 0.72 1.12 5.93
N LEU A 67 1.54 1.49 6.90
CA LEU A 67 2.68 0.67 7.29
C LEU A 67 2.23 -0.62 7.96
N ALA A 68 1.20 -0.56 8.80
CA ALA A 68 0.63 -1.74 9.41
C ALA A 68 0.10 -2.70 8.34
N ALA A 69 -0.58 -2.17 7.32
CA ALA A 69 -1.06 -2.98 6.20
C ALA A 69 0.10 -3.61 5.43
N THR A 70 1.17 -2.85 5.21
CA THR A 70 2.35 -3.34 4.51
C THR A 70 2.96 -4.54 5.22
N VAL A 71 3.09 -4.44 6.53
CA VAL A 71 3.63 -5.53 7.34
C VAL A 71 2.67 -6.73 7.35
N ALA A 72 1.39 -6.46 7.59
CA ALA A 72 0.38 -7.53 7.69
C ALA A 72 0.27 -8.33 6.38
N MET A 73 0.38 -7.65 5.25
CA MET A 73 0.25 -8.28 3.93
C MET A 73 1.59 -8.74 3.36
N LYS A 74 2.67 -8.56 4.10
CA LYS A 74 4.02 -8.96 3.71
C LYS A 74 4.48 -8.34 2.39
N ALA A 75 4.10 -7.08 2.16
CA ALA A 75 4.58 -6.35 0.99
C ALA A 75 6.00 -5.85 1.22
N GLU A 76 6.78 -5.81 0.16
CA GLU A 76 8.20 -5.44 0.22
C GLU A 76 8.45 -3.97 -0.08
N ALA A 77 7.49 -3.30 -0.70
CA ALA A 77 7.60 -1.90 -1.06
C ALA A 77 6.22 -1.26 -1.04
N ILE A 78 6.21 0.07 -1.00
CA ILE A 78 4.98 0.86 -0.99
C ILE A 78 5.07 1.87 -2.13
N HIS A 79 4.02 1.95 -2.96
CA HIS A 79 3.88 3.00 -3.95
C HIS A 79 2.76 3.93 -3.47
N PRO A 80 2.90 5.23 -3.39
CA PRO A 80 3.92 6.07 -4.04
C PRO A 80 5.09 6.51 -3.15
N ALA A 81 5.49 5.74 -2.17
CA ALA A 81 6.61 6.12 -1.30
C ALA A 81 7.89 6.47 -2.07
N LEU A 82 8.04 5.95 -3.27
CA LEU A 82 9.19 6.22 -4.13
C LEU A 82 9.14 7.59 -4.80
N VAL A 83 7.98 8.25 -4.76
CA VAL A 83 7.77 9.51 -5.47
C VAL A 83 8.31 10.71 -4.70
N SER A 84 8.34 10.65 -3.37
CA SER A 84 8.74 11.77 -2.53
C SER A 84 9.94 11.37 -1.65
N PHE A 85 11.12 11.84 -2.03
CA PHE A 85 12.37 11.42 -1.40
C PHE A 85 12.41 11.61 0.13
N PRO A 86 12.07 12.78 0.70
CA PRO A 86 12.10 12.93 2.16
C PRO A 86 11.12 12.02 2.87
N ARG A 87 9.94 11.84 2.29
CA ARG A 87 8.94 10.94 2.83
C ARG A 87 9.38 9.49 2.73
N MET A 88 10.11 9.17 1.65
CA MET A 88 10.60 7.84 1.44
C MET A 88 11.57 7.42 2.54
N ARG A 89 12.48 8.32 2.95
CA ARG A 89 13.41 8.02 4.05
C ARG A 89 12.68 7.74 5.35
N GLY A 90 11.76 8.63 5.72
CA GLY A 90 10.97 8.45 6.93
C GLY A 90 10.14 7.18 6.89
N LEU A 91 9.54 6.92 5.75
CA LEU A 91 8.70 5.75 5.55
C LEU A 91 9.53 4.46 5.65
N GLN A 92 10.72 4.43 5.04
CA GLN A 92 11.59 3.27 5.11
C GLN A 92 12.03 2.97 6.54
N ASN A 93 12.44 4.00 7.27
CA ASN A 93 12.86 3.82 8.66
C ASN A 93 11.71 3.35 9.53
N TYR A 94 10.54 3.92 9.33
CA TYR A 94 9.35 3.54 10.08
C TYR A 94 8.93 2.11 9.76
N ALA A 95 8.95 1.73 8.49
CA ALA A 95 8.63 0.38 8.07
C ALA A 95 9.61 -0.64 8.64
N ARG A 96 10.90 -0.30 8.66
CA ARG A 96 11.92 -1.17 9.25
C ARG A 96 11.63 -1.38 10.74
N ASN A 97 11.32 -0.31 11.46
CA ASN A 97 11.01 -0.41 12.89
C ASN A 97 9.75 -1.23 13.13
N ALA A 98 8.74 -1.07 12.29
CA ALA A 98 7.51 -1.85 12.40
C ALA A 98 7.77 -3.35 12.17
N ILE A 99 8.61 -3.68 11.19
CA ILE A 99 9.00 -5.06 10.91
C ILE A 99 9.76 -5.64 12.09
N LEU A 100 10.71 -4.89 12.67
CA LEU A 100 11.47 -5.35 13.82
C LEU A 100 10.57 -5.61 15.02
N ARG A 101 9.57 -4.75 15.26
CA ARG A 101 8.61 -4.95 16.35
C ARG A 101 7.74 -6.18 16.11
N SER A 102 7.33 -6.41 14.88
CA SER A 102 6.44 -7.53 14.57
C SER A 102 7.16 -8.88 14.58
N SER A 103 8.49 -8.88 14.51
CA SER A 103 9.26 -10.12 14.58
C SER A 103 9.52 -10.56 16.02
N ASP A 104 9.21 -9.70 16.98
CA ASP A 104 9.28 -10.05 18.38
C ASP A 104 8.01 -10.80 18.80
#